data_1dcfb51f669275812bb8e646706bf490
#
_entry.id   1dcfb51f669275812bb8e646706bf490
#
_cell.length_a   1.000
_cell.length_b   1.000
_cell.length_c   1.000
_cell.angle_alpha   90.00
_cell.angle_beta   90.00
_cell.angle_gamma   90.00
#
_symmetry.space_group_name_H-M   'P 1'
#
loop_
_entity.id
_entity.type
_entity.pdbx_description
1 polymer ?
#
loop_
_entity_poly.entity_id
_entity_poly.type
_entity_poly.pdbx_seq_one_letter_code
_entity_poly.pdbx_strand_id
1 'polypeptide(L)'
;MQGAPTSAYISNLVMRDFDENVGRFAEKFDISYTRYSDDMTFSGEFEPSIIIREVRQELCKLGLRLNDKKTMVIKNSACQKVTGIVVNKKMQVSLNYRKKIRQEIYYIKKFGLNEHLNRLNIKNSEKYLNSLLGRILFVLQVDPNNQEFRNYKDIVIKVKS
;
A
#
# COMPACT_ATOMS: atom_id res chain seq x y z
N MET A 1 -9.67 11.47 -19.49
CA MET A 1 -8.19 11.57 -19.61
C MET A 1 -7.55 10.90 -18.41
N GLN A 2 -6.96 9.73 -18.57
CA GLN A 2 -6.19 9.08 -17.50
C GLN A 2 -4.86 9.83 -17.31
N GLY A 3 -4.50 10.09 -16.04
CA GLY A 3 -3.21 10.71 -15.70
C GLY A 3 -3.17 12.25 -15.64
N ALA A 4 -4.27 12.94 -15.83
CA ALA A 4 -4.29 14.38 -15.61
C ALA A 4 -4.18 14.69 -14.09
N PRO A 5 -3.42 15.73 -13.68
CA PRO A 5 -3.25 16.09 -12.26
C PRO A 5 -4.56 16.34 -11.51
N THR A 6 -5.58 16.84 -12.22
CA THR A 6 -6.91 17.14 -11.68
C THR A 6 -7.85 15.93 -11.57
N SER A 7 -7.50 14.79 -12.19
CA SER A 7 -8.39 13.61 -12.27
C SER A 7 -8.80 13.08 -10.90
N ALA A 8 -7.85 13.00 -9.96
CA ALA A 8 -8.12 12.53 -8.60
C ALA A 8 -9.07 13.48 -7.84
N TYR A 9 -8.87 14.80 -8.01
CA TYR A 9 -9.71 15.81 -7.37
C TYR A 9 -11.16 15.76 -7.91
N ILE A 10 -11.32 15.72 -9.25
CA ILE A 10 -12.63 15.62 -9.89
C ILE A 10 -13.33 14.33 -9.50
N SER A 11 -12.61 13.20 -9.48
CA SER A 11 -13.15 11.92 -9.01
C SER A 11 -13.68 12.02 -7.56
N ASN A 12 -12.95 12.68 -6.67
CA ASN A 12 -13.40 12.88 -5.30
C ASN A 12 -14.63 13.78 -5.21
N LEU A 13 -14.74 14.82 -6.03
CA LEU A 13 -15.94 15.67 -6.07
C LEU A 13 -17.18 14.89 -6.54
N VAL A 14 -17.04 14.07 -7.58
CA VAL A 14 -18.14 13.25 -8.10
C VAL A 14 -18.59 12.22 -7.06
N MET A 15 -17.65 11.67 -6.30
CA MET A 15 -17.94 10.64 -5.29
C MET A 15 -18.34 11.21 -3.92
N ARG A 16 -18.42 12.52 -3.74
CA ARG A 16 -18.69 13.14 -2.44
C ARG A 16 -20.00 12.67 -1.81
N ASP A 17 -21.08 12.72 -2.55
CA ASP A 17 -22.39 12.34 -2.03
C ASP A 17 -22.50 10.82 -1.78
N PHE A 18 -21.80 10.04 -2.63
CA PHE A 18 -21.63 8.61 -2.41
C PHE A 18 -20.88 8.32 -1.10
N ASP A 19 -19.73 9.00 -0.89
CA ASP A 19 -18.92 8.81 0.33
C ASP A 19 -19.71 9.20 1.59
N GLU A 20 -20.52 10.27 1.52
CA GLU A 20 -21.34 10.71 2.63
C GLU A 20 -22.44 9.69 2.96
N ASN A 21 -23.13 9.15 1.95
CA ASN A 21 -24.20 8.17 2.16
C ASN A 21 -23.65 6.83 2.68
N VAL A 22 -22.59 6.30 2.03
CA VAL A 22 -21.96 5.04 2.41
C VAL A 22 -21.28 5.17 3.78
N GLY A 23 -20.64 6.32 4.06
CA GLY A 23 -20.02 6.60 5.36
C GLY A 23 -21.05 6.61 6.48
N ARG A 24 -22.15 7.35 6.33
CA ARG A 24 -23.26 7.36 7.32
C ARG A 24 -23.88 5.97 7.50
N PHE A 25 -23.98 5.19 6.42
CA PHE A 25 -24.45 3.81 6.52
C PHE A 25 -23.50 2.95 7.32
N ALA A 26 -22.20 3.02 7.05
CA ALA A 26 -21.16 2.25 7.75
C ALA A 26 -21.11 2.60 9.24
N GLU A 27 -21.17 3.89 9.60
CA GLU A 27 -21.20 4.36 11.00
C GLU A 27 -22.34 3.76 11.83
N LYS A 28 -23.53 3.57 11.24
CA LYS A 28 -24.68 2.94 11.93
C LYS A 28 -24.40 1.52 12.42
N PHE A 29 -23.45 0.84 11.80
CA PHE A 29 -23.06 -0.54 12.09
C PHE A 29 -21.67 -0.65 12.72
N ASP A 30 -21.08 0.46 13.17
CA ASP A 30 -19.71 0.52 13.71
C ASP A 30 -18.66 -0.02 12.74
N ILE A 31 -18.82 0.29 11.45
CA ILE A 31 -17.94 -0.12 10.37
C ILE A 31 -17.09 1.07 9.94
N SER A 32 -15.77 0.90 9.93
CA SER A 32 -14.86 1.89 9.35
C SER A 32 -14.90 1.81 7.82
N TYR A 33 -15.15 2.94 7.18
CA TYR A 33 -15.13 3.11 5.73
C TYR A 33 -14.02 4.05 5.31
N THR A 34 -13.26 3.66 4.29
CA THR A 34 -12.27 4.51 3.64
C THR A 34 -12.27 4.27 2.13
N ARG A 35 -12.02 5.33 1.36
CA ARG A 35 -11.86 5.24 -0.09
C ARG A 35 -10.57 5.93 -0.54
N TYR A 36 -9.84 5.25 -1.41
CA TYR A 36 -8.71 5.80 -2.12
C TYR A 36 -8.93 5.64 -3.62
N SER A 37 -9.30 6.74 -4.30
CA SER A 37 -9.70 6.74 -5.70
C SER A 37 -10.89 5.79 -5.95
N ASP A 38 -10.68 4.69 -6.66
CA ASP A 38 -11.65 3.64 -6.97
C ASP A 38 -11.63 2.45 -5.98
N ASP A 39 -10.66 2.41 -5.08
CA ASP A 39 -10.54 1.35 -4.07
C ASP A 39 -11.28 1.74 -2.78
N MET A 40 -12.28 0.95 -2.39
CA MET A 40 -13.05 1.09 -1.16
C MET A 40 -12.64 0.01 -0.16
N THR A 41 -12.50 0.37 1.11
CA THR A 41 -12.19 -0.56 2.19
C THR A 41 -13.17 -0.39 3.34
N PHE A 42 -13.73 -1.49 3.79
CA PHE A 42 -14.60 -1.59 4.95
C PHE A 42 -13.97 -2.49 6.00
N SER A 43 -13.94 -2.05 7.26
CA SER A 43 -13.33 -2.79 8.37
C SER A 43 -14.25 -2.78 9.58
N GLY A 44 -14.43 -3.93 10.21
CA GLY A 44 -15.33 -4.14 11.34
C GLY A 44 -15.87 -5.56 11.36
N GLU A 45 -16.84 -5.80 12.25
CA GLU A 45 -17.57 -7.05 12.31
C GLU A 45 -18.95 -6.84 11.64
N PHE A 46 -19.12 -7.37 10.45
CA PHE A 46 -20.35 -7.18 9.68
C PHE A 46 -20.59 -8.30 8.68
N GLU A 47 -21.83 -8.41 8.23
CA GLU A 47 -22.19 -9.29 7.10
C GLU A 47 -21.87 -8.59 5.77
N PRO A 48 -20.89 -9.10 4.99
CA PRO A 48 -20.41 -8.44 3.77
C PRO A 48 -21.49 -8.17 2.71
N SER A 49 -22.51 -9.04 2.63
CA SER A 49 -23.61 -8.92 1.67
C SER A 49 -24.39 -7.62 1.84
N ILE A 50 -24.53 -7.12 3.08
CA ILE A 50 -25.24 -5.89 3.40
C ILE A 50 -24.50 -4.69 2.84
N ILE A 51 -23.19 -4.63 3.07
CA ILE A 51 -22.32 -3.55 2.57
C ILE A 51 -22.26 -3.58 1.04
N ILE A 52 -22.05 -4.75 0.44
CA ILE A 52 -21.99 -4.90 -1.03
C ILE A 52 -23.30 -4.42 -1.66
N ARG A 53 -24.44 -4.71 -1.08
CA ARG A 53 -25.75 -4.27 -1.57
C ARG A 53 -25.87 -2.75 -1.50
N GLU A 54 -25.52 -2.14 -0.37
CA GLU A 54 -25.57 -0.68 -0.19
C GLU A 54 -24.66 0.03 -1.19
N VAL A 55 -23.41 -0.40 -1.30
CA VAL A 55 -22.44 0.15 -2.26
C VAL A 55 -22.97 0.06 -3.70
N ARG A 56 -23.58 -1.07 -4.09
CA ARG A 56 -24.18 -1.21 -5.42
C ARG A 56 -25.32 -0.24 -5.67
N GLN A 57 -26.19 -0.03 -4.68
CA GLN A 57 -27.30 0.90 -4.80
C GLN A 57 -26.82 2.34 -4.97
N GLU A 58 -25.84 2.76 -4.17
CA GLU A 58 -25.28 4.10 -4.24
C GLU A 58 -24.49 4.33 -5.55
N LEU A 59 -23.69 3.35 -6.00
CA LEU A 59 -22.99 3.43 -7.29
C LEU A 59 -23.96 3.52 -8.48
N CYS A 60 -25.10 2.80 -8.41
CA CYS A 60 -26.11 2.82 -9.46
C CYS A 60 -26.69 4.23 -9.67
N LYS A 61 -26.87 5.02 -8.61
CA LYS A 61 -27.32 6.43 -8.70
C LYS A 61 -26.37 7.31 -9.52
N LEU A 62 -25.08 6.96 -9.53
CA LEU A 62 -24.03 7.64 -10.31
C LEU A 62 -23.80 7.03 -11.70
N GLY A 63 -24.59 6.02 -12.09
CA GLY A 63 -24.36 5.27 -13.33
C GLY A 63 -23.09 4.39 -13.32
N LEU A 64 -22.53 4.14 -12.13
CA LEU A 64 -21.34 3.33 -11.92
C LEU A 64 -21.70 1.90 -11.49
N ARG A 65 -20.74 0.99 -11.61
CA ARG A 65 -20.91 -0.42 -11.23
C ARG A 65 -19.74 -0.92 -10.39
N LEU A 66 -20.06 -1.73 -9.37
CA LEU A 66 -19.06 -2.45 -8.59
C LEU A 66 -18.39 -3.53 -9.44
N ASN A 67 -17.07 -3.66 -9.34
CA ASN A 67 -16.34 -4.74 -10.00
C ASN A 67 -16.28 -5.98 -9.10
N ASP A 68 -17.18 -6.93 -9.34
CA ASP A 68 -17.29 -8.16 -8.53
C ASP A 68 -16.01 -9.00 -8.53
N LYS A 69 -15.24 -8.99 -9.62
CA LYS A 69 -13.98 -9.74 -9.72
C LYS A 69 -12.88 -9.17 -8.81
N LYS A 70 -12.98 -7.88 -8.46
CA LYS A 70 -12.05 -7.19 -7.53
C LYS A 70 -12.58 -7.13 -6.10
N THR A 71 -13.87 -7.40 -5.89
CA THR A 71 -14.48 -7.37 -4.57
C THR A 71 -14.02 -8.59 -3.77
N MET A 72 -13.39 -8.36 -2.63
CA MET A 72 -12.84 -9.41 -1.79
C MET A 72 -13.30 -9.26 -0.34
N VAL A 73 -13.66 -10.38 0.28
CA VAL A 73 -13.91 -10.48 1.71
C VAL A 73 -12.72 -11.18 2.35
N ILE A 74 -12.02 -10.49 3.24
CA ILE A 74 -10.78 -10.99 3.87
C ILE A 74 -11.03 -11.19 5.35
N LYS A 75 -10.94 -12.43 5.83
CA LYS A 75 -11.10 -12.77 7.25
C LYS A 75 -9.90 -12.28 8.08
N ASN A 76 -10.11 -12.06 9.38
CA ASN A 76 -9.06 -11.63 10.32
C ASN A 76 -7.85 -12.54 10.38
N SER A 77 -8.02 -13.86 10.10
CA SER A 77 -6.93 -14.83 10.04
C SER A 77 -6.05 -14.73 8.79
N ALA A 78 -6.52 -14.02 7.76
CA ALA A 78 -5.79 -13.85 6.50
C ALA A 78 -4.95 -12.57 6.49
N CYS A 79 -4.04 -12.45 5.52
CA CYS A 79 -3.23 -11.25 5.34
C CYS A 79 -4.07 -10.13 4.74
N GLN A 80 -4.43 -9.14 5.56
CA GLN A 80 -5.20 -7.97 5.16
C GLN A 80 -4.26 -6.90 4.62
N LYS A 81 -4.52 -6.43 3.39
CA LYS A 81 -3.74 -5.38 2.73
C LYS A 81 -4.65 -4.26 2.26
N VAL A 82 -4.27 -3.05 2.59
CA VAL A 82 -4.91 -1.82 2.09
C VAL A 82 -3.85 -1.00 1.38
N THR A 83 -4.06 -0.65 0.11
CA THR A 83 -3.09 0.08 -0.73
C THR A 83 -1.65 -0.47 -0.67
N GLY A 84 -1.52 -1.81 -0.57
CA GLY A 84 -0.21 -2.49 -0.52
C GLY A 84 0.41 -2.62 0.87
N ILE A 85 -0.14 -1.97 1.89
CA ILE A 85 0.29 -2.06 3.30
C ILE A 85 -0.48 -3.17 4.01
N VAL A 86 0.22 -4.01 4.75
CA VAL A 86 -0.39 -5.02 5.64
C VAL A 86 -0.87 -4.32 6.91
N VAL A 87 -2.14 -4.51 7.26
CA VAL A 87 -2.82 -3.76 8.35
C VAL A 87 -3.37 -4.64 9.48
N ASN A 88 -3.02 -5.93 9.55
CA ASN A 88 -3.53 -6.84 10.58
C ASN A 88 -3.27 -6.31 12.01
N LYS A 89 -2.23 -6.81 12.69
CA LYS A 89 -1.87 -6.39 14.07
C LYS A 89 -1.00 -5.14 14.12
N LYS A 90 -0.18 -4.93 13.10
CA LYS A 90 0.76 -3.82 12.97
C LYS A 90 0.85 -3.42 11.49
N MET A 91 0.84 -2.13 11.23
CA MET A 91 1.10 -1.64 9.88
C MET A 91 2.53 -1.99 9.45
N GLN A 92 2.67 -2.64 8.32
CA GLN A 92 3.97 -3.02 7.79
C GLN A 92 3.93 -3.23 6.27
N VAL A 93 5.06 -3.00 5.65
CA VAL A 93 5.25 -3.32 4.23
C VAL A 93 5.27 -4.84 4.04
N SER A 94 4.81 -5.32 2.90
CA SER A 94 4.69 -6.75 2.62
C SER A 94 6.00 -7.52 2.87
N LEU A 95 5.89 -8.77 3.31
CA LEU A 95 7.04 -9.62 3.61
C LEU A 95 7.98 -9.77 2.41
N ASN A 96 7.43 -9.94 1.19
CA ASN A 96 8.23 -10.11 -0.02
C ASN A 96 9.04 -8.86 -0.36
N TYR A 97 8.46 -7.66 -0.15
CA TYR A 97 9.18 -6.41 -0.35
C TYR A 97 10.36 -6.28 0.62
N ARG A 98 10.15 -6.57 1.90
CA ARG A 98 11.19 -6.55 2.93
C ARG A 98 12.27 -7.61 2.68
N LYS A 99 11.89 -8.83 2.23
CA LYS A 99 12.84 -9.90 1.88
C LYS A 99 13.78 -9.49 0.75
N LYS A 100 13.29 -8.82 -0.29
CA LYS A 100 14.13 -8.33 -1.37
C LYS A 100 15.20 -7.35 -0.87
N ILE A 101 14.83 -6.39 -0.02
CA ILE A 101 15.79 -5.44 0.56
C ILE A 101 16.83 -6.18 1.43
N ARG A 102 16.39 -7.10 2.29
CA ARG A 102 17.32 -7.93 3.10
C ARG A 102 18.33 -8.66 2.25
N GLN A 103 17.88 -9.25 1.16
CA GLN A 103 18.74 -9.98 0.23
C GLN A 103 19.79 -9.07 -0.42
N GLU A 104 19.39 -7.90 -0.89
CA GLU A 104 20.30 -6.92 -1.49
C GLU A 104 21.32 -6.43 -0.46
N ILE A 105 20.91 -6.06 0.75
CA ILE A 105 21.82 -5.67 1.83
C ILE A 105 22.77 -6.80 2.22
N TYR A 106 22.29 -8.04 2.28
CA TYR A 106 23.13 -9.20 2.54
C TYR A 106 24.25 -9.35 1.49
N TYR A 107 23.92 -9.22 0.20
CA TYR A 107 24.90 -9.34 -0.86
C TYR A 107 25.90 -8.17 -0.85
N ILE A 108 25.46 -6.95 -0.60
CA ILE A 108 26.35 -5.78 -0.46
C ILE A 108 27.33 -6.00 0.70
N LYS A 109 26.86 -6.49 1.86
CA LYS A 109 27.73 -6.76 3.01
C LYS A 109 28.73 -7.89 2.75
N LYS A 110 28.29 -8.95 2.07
CA LYS A 110 29.09 -10.17 1.91
C LYS A 110 30.13 -10.06 0.79
N PHE A 111 29.78 -9.42 -0.32
CA PHE A 111 30.58 -9.40 -1.53
C PHE A 111 31.04 -8.00 -1.94
N GLY A 112 30.56 -6.97 -1.26
CA GLY A 112 30.79 -5.57 -1.64
C GLY A 112 29.81 -5.08 -2.72
N LEU A 113 29.72 -3.74 -2.84
CA LEU A 113 28.79 -3.10 -3.77
C LEU A 113 29.13 -3.44 -5.23
N ASN A 114 30.40 -3.34 -5.62
CA ASN A 114 30.80 -3.51 -7.03
C ASN A 114 30.50 -4.92 -7.55
N GLU A 115 30.80 -5.96 -6.77
CA GLU A 115 30.50 -7.34 -7.15
C GLU A 115 28.99 -7.59 -7.24
N HIS A 116 28.21 -7.00 -6.30
CA HIS A 116 26.76 -7.09 -6.34
C HIS A 116 26.17 -6.42 -7.58
N LEU A 117 26.64 -5.22 -7.95
CA LEU A 117 26.20 -4.50 -9.14
C LEU A 117 26.56 -5.23 -10.43
N ASN A 118 27.76 -5.82 -10.49
CA ASN A 118 28.18 -6.62 -11.63
C ASN A 118 27.28 -7.82 -11.87
N ARG A 119 26.88 -8.54 -10.81
CA ARG A 119 25.91 -9.64 -10.89
C ARG A 119 24.54 -9.23 -11.39
N LEU A 120 24.11 -7.99 -11.08
CA LEU A 120 22.85 -7.43 -11.53
C LEU A 120 22.93 -6.73 -12.89
N ASN A 121 24.12 -6.66 -13.52
CA ASN A 121 24.40 -5.89 -14.73
C ASN A 121 23.99 -4.40 -14.61
N ILE A 122 24.17 -3.80 -13.42
CA ILE A 122 23.85 -2.41 -13.14
C ILE A 122 25.10 -1.56 -13.26
N LYS A 123 25.09 -0.60 -14.21
CA LYS A 123 26.23 0.30 -14.45
C LYS A 123 26.24 1.54 -13.55
N ASN A 124 25.07 2.03 -13.13
CA ASN A 124 24.95 3.27 -12.34
C ASN A 124 24.73 2.92 -10.86
N SER A 125 25.82 2.92 -10.10
CA SER A 125 25.84 2.64 -8.67
C SER A 125 25.03 3.66 -7.86
N GLU A 126 25.13 4.95 -8.20
CA GLU A 126 24.44 6.01 -7.49
C GLU A 126 22.91 5.89 -7.62
N LYS A 127 22.42 5.69 -8.84
CA LYS A 127 20.98 5.48 -9.10
C LYS A 127 20.46 4.25 -8.36
N TYR A 128 21.24 3.18 -8.32
CA TYR A 128 20.90 1.96 -7.59
C TYR A 128 20.80 2.20 -6.09
N LEU A 129 21.83 2.84 -5.48
CA LEU A 129 21.85 3.15 -4.04
C LEU A 129 20.72 4.11 -3.65
N ASN A 130 20.42 5.12 -4.47
CA ASN A 130 19.29 6.02 -4.25
C ASN A 130 17.94 5.26 -4.28
N SER A 131 17.76 4.34 -5.21
CA SER A 131 16.58 3.48 -5.29
C SER A 131 16.47 2.55 -4.07
N LEU A 132 17.57 1.93 -3.64
CA LEU A 132 17.60 1.06 -2.46
C LEU A 132 17.30 1.86 -1.19
N LEU A 133 17.88 3.05 -1.04
CA LEU A 133 17.62 3.95 0.08
C LEU A 133 16.15 4.37 0.12
N GLY A 134 15.57 4.76 -1.01
CA GLY A 134 14.14 5.11 -1.10
C GLY A 134 13.22 3.96 -0.65
N ARG A 135 13.56 2.73 -1.04
CA ARG A 135 12.81 1.53 -0.62
C ARG A 135 12.94 1.26 0.88
N ILE A 136 14.11 1.49 1.47
CA ILE A 136 14.33 1.38 2.93
C ILE A 136 13.53 2.46 3.66
N LEU A 137 13.58 3.71 3.17
CA LEU A 137 12.84 4.82 3.76
C LEU A 137 11.33 4.59 3.72
N PHE A 138 10.80 3.99 2.66
CA PHE A 138 9.40 3.61 2.58
C PHE A 138 9.02 2.60 3.67
N VAL A 139 9.88 1.61 3.96
CA VAL A 139 9.62 0.68 5.08
C VAL A 139 9.62 1.42 6.42
N LEU A 140 10.53 2.37 6.62
CA LEU A 140 10.61 3.17 7.84
C LEU A 140 9.49 4.19 7.97
N GLN A 141 8.92 4.68 6.86
CA GLN A 141 7.73 5.52 6.88
C GLN A 141 6.50 4.76 7.41
N VAL A 142 6.37 3.48 7.05
CA VAL A 142 5.26 2.62 7.51
C VAL A 142 5.52 2.09 8.93
N ASP A 143 6.75 1.76 9.27
CA ASP A 143 7.19 1.22 10.56
C ASP A 143 8.43 1.98 11.07
N PRO A 144 8.25 3.18 11.67
CA PRO A 144 9.36 4.04 12.09
C PRO A 144 10.28 3.42 13.13
N ASN A 145 9.77 2.48 13.93
CA ASN A 145 10.51 1.83 15.00
C ASN A 145 11.27 0.57 14.57
N ASN A 146 11.35 0.29 13.26
CA ASN A 146 12.01 -0.88 12.73
C ASN A 146 13.54 -0.74 12.78
N GLN A 147 14.16 -1.27 13.83
CA GLN A 147 15.61 -1.16 14.08
C GLN A 147 16.43 -1.80 12.96
N GLU A 148 15.96 -2.93 12.39
CA GLU A 148 16.65 -3.60 11.29
C GLU A 148 16.81 -2.68 10.08
N PHE A 149 15.74 -1.99 9.68
CA PHE A 149 15.75 -1.10 8.52
C PHE A 149 16.44 0.24 8.80
N ARG A 150 16.49 0.70 10.05
CA ARG A 150 17.36 1.83 10.45
C ARG A 150 18.82 1.47 10.21
N ASN A 151 19.27 0.30 10.66
CA ASN A 151 20.63 -0.18 10.42
C ASN A 151 20.95 -0.32 8.93
N TYR A 152 19.98 -0.79 8.11
CA TYR A 152 20.16 -0.87 6.66
C TYR A 152 20.31 0.50 6.01
N LYS A 153 19.54 1.50 6.46
CA LYS A 153 19.70 2.89 6.02
C LYS A 153 21.14 3.38 6.25
N ASP A 154 21.67 3.16 7.46
CA ASP A 154 23.02 3.62 7.83
C ASP A 154 24.11 2.93 6.99
N ILE A 155 23.92 1.64 6.68
CA ILE A 155 24.83 0.90 5.80
C ILE A 155 24.84 1.51 4.40
N VAL A 156 23.66 1.76 3.81
CA VAL A 156 23.56 2.30 2.45
C VAL A 156 24.15 3.71 2.38
N ILE A 157 23.95 4.54 3.40
CA ILE A 157 24.55 5.88 3.48
C ILE A 157 26.07 5.78 3.52
N LYS A 158 26.64 4.89 4.36
CA LYS A 158 28.10 4.68 4.43
C LYS A 158 28.73 4.16 3.14
N VAL A 159 28.00 3.35 2.38
CA VAL A 159 28.48 2.81 1.09
C VAL A 159 28.38 3.86 -0.02
N LYS A 160 27.50 4.87 0.15
CA LYS A 160 27.32 5.97 -0.79
C LYS A 160 28.33 7.11 -0.59
N SER A 161 28.79 7.35 0.65
CA SER A 161 29.87 8.30 0.99
C SER A 161 31.23 7.78 0.56
#